data_d6fa9ac7db62876b122402b9106b7cf7
#
_entry.id   d6fa9ac7db62876b122402b9106b7cf7
#
_cell.length_a   1.000
_cell.length_b   1.000
_cell.length_c   1.000
_cell.angle_alpha   90.00
_cell.angle_beta   90.00
_cell.angle_gamma   90.00
#
_symmetry.space_group_name_H-M   'P 1'
#
loop_
_entity.id
_entity.type
_entity.pdbx_description
1 polymer ?
#
loop_
_entity_poly.entity_id
_entity_poly.type
_entity_poly.pdbx_seq_one_letter_code
_entity_poly.pdbx_strand_id
1 'polypeptide(L)'
;MPSRLPLAAVALLVAACGDNLHDPADAAPGEADAPPPTDGQSATCQATIREVPLQPGTHFPPGKHLEWTSNPPATGPHYSVWAKWSRSYAEAIPRGYWVHNLEHGGVLLLHHCPGGCADDVAALEALAASLDADPKCTAPRRTRTIITPDSELPADVRIAAAAWGWTYTAPCLDVASLRAFVAAHYAHAPEDTCAEGGFPLE
;
A
#
# COMPACT_ATOMS: atom_id res chain seq x y z
N MET A 1 54.06 2.84 -29.08
CA MET A 1 53.96 3.66 -30.33
C MET A 1 52.63 4.38 -30.30
N PRO A 2 52.61 5.67 -30.40
CA PRO A 2 51.41 6.48 -30.28
C PRO A 2 50.81 6.83 -31.64
N SER A 3 49.52 6.91 -31.81
CA SER A 3 48.86 7.52 -32.97
C SER A 3 47.64 8.31 -32.50
N ARG A 4 47.78 9.50 -32.43
CA ARG A 4 47.40 10.83 -32.99
C ARG A 4 45.89 10.92 -33.37
N LEU A 5 45.23 11.87 -32.67
CA LEU A 5 43.98 12.54 -33.07
C LEU A 5 44.15 13.40 -34.33
N PRO A 6 43.06 13.76 -34.98
CA PRO A 6 42.98 15.15 -35.46
C PRO A 6 41.78 15.92 -34.91
N LEU A 7 42.07 17.18 -34.62
CA LEU A 7 41.15 18.31 -34.43
C LEU A 7 40.42 18.63 -35.75
N ALA A 8 39.19 19.04 -35.69
CA ALA A 8 38.54 19.89 -36.71
C ALA A 8 37.53 20.82 -36.01
N ALA A 9 37.84 21.94 -36.03
CA ALA A 9 37.49 23.27 -36.50
C ALA A 9 36.07 23.76 -36.22
N VAL A 10 36.03 24.85 -35.47
CA VAL A 10 34.92 25.76 -35.16
C VAL A 10 34.51 26.52 -36.43
N ALA A 11 33.22 26.66 -36.69
CA ALA A 11 32.67 27.71 -37.55
C ALA A 11 31.59 28.48 -36.79
N LEU A 12 31.89 29.72 -36.48
CA LEU A 12 30.98 30.78 -36.07
C LEU A 12 30.17 31.23 -37.30
N LEU A 13 28.88 31.34 -37.18
CA LEU A 13 28.05 32.09 -38.09
C LEU A 13 27.20 33.08 -37.29
N VAL A 14 27.44 34.36 -37.52
CA VAL A 14 26.67 35.54 -37.07
C VAL A 14 25.70 35.88 -38.17
N ALA A 15 24.44 36.09 -37.85
CA ALA A 15 23.44 36.80 -38.69
C ALA A 15 22.37 37.35 -37.75
N ALA A 16 22.36 38.59 -37.56
CA ALA A 16 21.69 39.71 -38.21
C ALA A 16 20.27 39.96 -37.66
N CYS A 17 20.17 41.12 -36.98
CA CYS A 17 18.92 41.78 -36.56
C CYS A 17 17.97 42.02 -37.74
N GLY A 18 16.69 41.77 -37.52
CA GLY A 18 15.58 42.22 -38.36
C GLY A 18 14.50 42.82 -37.51
N ASP A 19 14.39 44.15 -37.51
CA ASP A 19 13.29 44.92 -36.94
C ASP A 19 12.03 44.63 -37.72
N ASN A 20 10.97 44.17 -37.10
CA ASN A 20 9.65 44.20 -37.66
C ASN A 20 8.73 45.07 -36.82
N LEU A 21 8.35 46.19 -37.44
CA LEU A 21 7.33 47.14 -37.02
C LEU A 21 5.99 46.40 -36.81
N HIS A 22 5.44 46.63 -35.67
CA HIS A 22 4.15 46.09 -35.25
C HIS A 22 3.01 46.89 -35.87
N ASP A 23 2.17 46.23 -36.62
CA ASP A 23 0.90 46.75 -37.13
C ASP A 23 -0.22 46.43 -36.10
N PRO A 24 -0.97 47.44 -35.61
CA PRO A 24 -1.99 47.21 -34.59
C PRO A 24 -3.36 47.05 -35.23
N ALA A 25 -3.70 45.89 -35.77
CA ALA A 25 -5.09 45.56 -36.10
C ALA A 25 -5.27 44.07 -36.37
N ASP A 26 -5.38 43.27 -35.31
CA ASP A 26 -6.20 42.04 -35.33
C ASP A 26 -6.51 41.64 -33.89
N ALA A 27 -7.60 42.21 -33.37
CA ALA A 27 -8.22 41.76 -32.15
C ALA A 27 -9.01 40.46 -32.47
N ALA A 28 -8.43 39.31 -32.14
CA ALA A 28 -9.17 38.05 -32.11
C ALA A 28 -10.21 38.07 -30.98
N PRO A 29 -11.42 37.50 -31.19
CA PRO A 29 -12.48 37.47 -30.18
C PRO A 29 -12.06 36.62 -28.98
N GLY A 30 -12.37 37.13 -27.78
CA GLY A 30 -11.95 36.64 -26.48
C GLY A 30 -12.07 35.12 -26.30
N GLU A 31 -10.99 34.56 -25.88
CA GLU A 31 -10.98 33.28 -25.15
C GLU A 31 -11.87 33.46 -23.92
N ALA A 32 -12.98 32.73 -23.92
CA ALA A 32 -13.82 32.63 -22.73
C ALA A 32 -12.95 32.11 -21.60
N ASP A 33 -12.82 32.92 -20.54
CA ASP A 33 -12.23 32.53 -19.28
C ASP A 33 -12.82 31.16 -18.87
N ALA A 34 -12.02 30.13 -19.02
CA ALA A 34 -12.33 28.87 -18.36
C ALA A 34 -12.39 29.16 -16.86
N PRO A 35 -13.46 28.75 -16.17
CA PRO A 35 -13.50 28.92 -14.72
C PRO A 35 -12.24 28.28 -14.13
N PRO A 36 -11.61 28.92 -13.10
CA PRO A 36 -10.46 28.35 -12.43
C PRO A 36 -10.85 26.94 -11.94
N PRO A 37 -9.92 25.97 -12.00
CA PRO A 37 -10.19 24.67 -11.45
C PRO A 37 -10.65 24.92 -10.01
N THR A 38 -11.86 24.47 -9.69
CA THR A 38 -12.32 24.40 -8.32
C THR A 38 -11.30 23.48 -7.61
N ASP A 39 -10.44 24.09 -6.83
CA ASP A 39 -9.64 23.39 -5.83
C ASP A 39 -10.62 22.72 -4.85
N GLY A 40 -11.19 21.61 -5.29
CA GLY A 40 -11.62 20.58 -4.39
C GLY A 40 -10.33 20.15 -3.70
N GLN A 41 -10.02 20.78 -2.57
CA GLN A 41 -9.01 20.28 -1.66
C GLN A 41 -9.40 18.82 -1.39
N SER A 42 -8.75 17.93 -2.10
CA SER A 42 -8.71 16.52 -1.76
C SER A 42 -8.24 16.51 -0.31
N ALA A 43 -9.15 16.23 0.61
CA ALA A 43 -8.80 16.06 2.01
C ALA A 43 -7.62 15.09 2.00
N THR A 44 -6.44 15.61 2.37
CA THR A 44 -5.20 14.84 2.28
C THR A 44 -5.42 13.58 3.08
N CYS A 45 -5.32 12.43 2.41
CA CYS A 45 -5.52 11.13 3.03
C CYS A 45 -4.37 10.93 4.03
N GLN A 46 -4.58 11.35 5.28
CA GLN A 46 -3.58 11.23 6.31
C GLN A 46 -3.69 9.89 7.02
N ALA A 47 -2.69 9.06 6.82
CA ALA A 47 -2.55 7.83 7.56
C ALA A 47 -1.97 8.07 8.95
N THR A 48 -2.42 7.26 9.91
CA THR A 48 -1.83 7.15 11.23
C THR A 48 -1.08 5.83 11.32
N ILE A 49 0.23 5.88 11.54
CA ILE A 49 1.07 4.70 11.77
C ILE A 49 1.46 4.67 13.24
N ARG A 50 1.29 3.53 13.89
CA ARG A 50 1.59 3.36 15.32
C ARG A 50 2.33 2.06 15.59
N GLU A 51 3.37 2.14 16.39
CA GLU A 51 3.89 1.01 17.12
C GLU A 51 2.95 0.66 18.27
N VAL A 52 2.69 -0.63 18.48
CA VAL A 52 1.84 -1.10 19.57
C VAL A 52 2.63 -1.96 20.54
N PRO A 53 2.34 -1.90 21.85
CA PRO A 53 3.00 -2.76 22.82
C PRO A 53 2.82 -4.23 22.47
N LEU A 54 3.92 -4.98 22.47
CA LEU A 54 3.88 -6.41 22.18
C LEU A 54 3.15 -7.17 23.27
N GLN A 55 2.20 -8.00 22.88
CA GLN A 55 1.53 -8.99 23.70
C GLN A 55 2.12 -10.37 23.39
N PRO A 56 2.11 -11.33 24.35
CA PRO A 56 2.54 -12.69 24.08
C PRO A 56 1.78 -13.35 22.93
N GLY A 57 2.47 -13.95 21.97
CA GLY A 57 1.93 -14.72 20.87
C GLY A 57 1.41 -16.08 21.33
N THR A 58 0.32 -16.09 22.11
CA THR A 58 -0.22 -17.33 22.68
C THR A 58 -1.21 -17.98 21.71
N HIS A 59 -0.97 -19.24 21.37
CA HIS A 59 -1.84 -20.03 20.50
C HIS A 59 -3.09 -20.56 21.22
N PHE A 60 -4.23 -20.40 20.59
CA PHE A 60 -5.53 -20.91 21.04
C PHE A 60 -6.21 -21.74 19.96
N PRO A 61 -7.11 -22.67 20.33
CA PRO A 61 -7.96 -23.34 19.37
C PRO A 61 -8.85 -22.35 18.60
N PRO A 62 -9.11 -22.55 17.29
CA PRO A 62 -10.07 -21.76 16.55
C PRO A 62 -11.44 -21.68 17.24
N GLY A 63 -12.06 -20.48 17.19
CA GLY A 63 -13.33 -20.18 17.84
C GLY A 63 -13.23 -19.74 19.31
N LYS A 64 -12.03 -19.75 19.91
CA LYS A 64 -11.80 -19.11 21.21
C LYS A 64 -11.98 -17.60 21.09
N HIS A 65 -12.70 -16.98 22.02
CA HIS A 65 -12.72 -15.52 22.14
C HIS A 65 -11.31 -15.00 22.49
N LEU A 66 -10.84 -14.01 21.71
CA LEU A 66 -9.52 -13.40 21.88
C LEU A 66 -9.68 -11.90 22.04
N GLU A 67 -8.82 -11.29 22.85
CA GLU A 67 -8.80 -9.85 23.09
C GLU A 67 -7.45 -9.25 22.74
N TRP A 68 -7.46 -8.06 22.16
CA TRP A 68 -6.26 -7.34 21.74
C TRP A 68 -6.26 -5.90 22.25
N THR A 69 -5.09 -5.32 22.39
CA THR A 69 -4.90 -3.95 22.89
C THR A 69 -4.87 -2.91 21.78
N SER A 70 -4.91 -3.32 20.51
CA SER A 70 -4.95 -2.42 19.34
C SER A 70 -6.10 -2.79 18.39
N ASN A 71 -6.53 -1.83 17.59
CA ASN A 71 -7.49 -2.02 16.50
C ASN A 71 -7.00 -1.28 15.24
N PRO A 72 -6.60 -2.04 14.16
CA PRO A 72 -6.61 -3.50 14.10
C PRO A 72 -5.61 -4.14 15.08
N PRO A 73 -5.80 -5.42 15.47
CA PRO A 73 -4.80 -6.13 16.24
C PRO A 73 -3.51 -6.29 15.45
N ALA A 74 -2.36 -6.13 16.13
CA ALA A 74 -1.05 -6.23 15.50
C ALA A 74 -0.08 -7.14 16.25
N THR A 75 -0.53 -7.78 17.31
CA THR A 75 0.25 -8.71 18.17
C THR A 75 -0.70 -9.41 19.12
N GLY A 76 -0.23 -10.42 19.84
CA GLY A 76 -0.98 -11.03 20.95
C GLY A 76 -1.56 -12.40 20.63
N PRO A 77 -2.61 -12.81 21.39
CA PRO A 77 -3.19 -14.14 21.28
C PRO A 77 -3.80 -14.37 19.90
N HIS A 78 -3.62 -15.57 19.36
CA HIS A 78 -4.14 -15.93 18.05
C HIS A 78 -4.44 -17.44 17.97
N TYR A 79 -5.07 -17.86 16.86
CA TYR A 79 -5.37 -19.27 16.66
C TYR A 79 -4.13 -20.05 16.24
N SER A 80 -4.09 -21.33 16.58
CA SER A 80 -3.01 -22.25 16.19
C SER A 80 -2.97 -22.57 14.69
N VAL A 81 -3.90 -22.02 13.92
CA VAL A 81 -3.97 -22.14 12.46
C VAL A 81 -4.03 -20.72 11.89
N TRP A 82 -3.29 -20.45 10.83
CA TRP A 82 -3.27 -19.15 10.16
C TRP A 82 -3.92 -19.19 8.77
N ALA A 83 -4.19 -18.02 8.21
CA ALA A 83 -4.84 -17.88 6.92
C ALA A 83 -3.87 -18.16 5.75
N LYS A 84 -4.40 -18.60 4.62
CA LYS A 84 -3.62 -18.85 3.40
C LYS A 84 -3.10 -17.53 2.83
N TRP A 85 -1.82 -17.51 2.47
CA TRP A 85 -1.10 -16.36 1.94
C TRP A 85 -1.45 -15.99 0.50
N SER A 86 -1.02 -14.78 0.09
CA SER A 86 -1.13 -14.24 -1.28
C SER A 86 -2.57 -14.27 -1.80
N ARG A 87 -3.53 -13.93 -0.94
CA ARG A 87 -4.96 -13.95 -1.25
C ARG A 87 -5.66 -12.65 -0.93
N SER A 88 -6.66 -12.32 -1.75
CA SER A 88 -7.72 -11.37 -1.47
C SER A 88 -8.97 -12.16 -1.12
N TYR A 89 -9.51 -11.93 0.07
CA TYR A 89 -10.69 -12.61 0.58
C TYR A 89 -11.91 -11.71 0.41
N ALA A 90 -12.98 -12.23 -0.18
CA ALA A 90 -14.23 -11.49 -0.32
C ALA A 90 -14.98 -11.36 1.02
N GLU A 91 -14.84 -12.38 1.88
CA GLU A 91 -15.45 -12.44 3.21
C GLU A 91 -14.39 -12.17 4.28
N ALA A 92 -14.83 -11.56 5.39
CA ALA A 92 -13.93 -11.26 6.51
C ALA A 92 -13.34 -12.53 7.13
N ILE A 93 -12.02 -12.57 7.25
CA ILE A 93 -11.34 -13.63 7.99
C ILE A 93 -11.39 -13.27 9.48
N PRO A 94 -11.82 -14.19 10.38
CA PRO A 94 -11.74 -13.93 11.81
C PRO A 94 -10.31 -13.58 12.24
N ARG A 95 -10.18 -12.50 13.01
CA ARG A 95 -8.91 -11.87 13.35
C ARG A 95 -7.87 -12.83 13.94
N GLY A 96 -8.31 -13.80 14.74
CA GLY A 96 -7.42 -14.79 15.34
C GLY A 96 -6.60 -15.60 14.33
N TYR A 97 -7.09 -15.81 13.09
CA TYR A 97 -6.31 -16.49 12.05
C TYR A 97 -5.20 -15.60 11.51
N TRP A 98 -5.52 -14.36 11.14
CA TRP A 98 -4.54 -13.52 10.50
C TRP A 98 -3.58 -12.81 11.47
N VAL A 99 -3.90 -12.69 12.76
CA VAL A 99 -2.90 -12.26 13.76
C VAL A 99 -1.75 -13.26 13.82
N HIS A 100 -1.99 -14.55 13.63
CA HIS A 100 -0.95 -15.56 13.47
C HIS A 100 -0.08 -15.31 12.23
N ASN A 101 -0.69 -14.89 11.13
CA ASN A 101 0.07 -14.48 9.94
C ASN A 101 1.04 -13.31 10.24
N LEU A 102 0.68 -12.38 11.11
CA LEU A 102 1.57 -11.29 11.51
C LEU A 102 2.81 -11.82 12.25
N GLU A 103 2.64 -12.81 13.14
CA GLU A 103 3.74 -13.47 13.85
C GLU A 103 4.74 -14.13 12.88
N HIS A 104 4.26 -14.59 11.72
CA HIS A 104 5.08 -15.15 10.63
C HIS A 104 5.67 -14.10 9.68
N GLY A 105 5.58 -12.81 10.00
CA GLY A 105 6.12 -11.72 9.20
C GLY A 105 5.24 -11.25 8.05
N GLY A 106 3.95 -11.58 8.09
CA GLY A 106 3.00 -11.10 7.10
C GLY A 106 2.57 -9.66 7.31
N VAL A 107 2.00 -9.08 6.26
CA VAL A 107 1.29 -7.80 6.31
C VAL A 107 -0.15 -8.01 5.83
N LEU A 108 -1.09 -7.63 6.67
CA LEU A 108 -2.52 -7.60 6.37
C LEU A 108 -2.89 -6.25 5.79
N LEU A 109 -3.62 -6.25 4.68
CA LEU A 109 -4.23 -5.09 4.06
C LEU A 109 -5.74 -5.20 4.29
N LEU A 110 -6.27 -4.30 5.10
CA LEU A 110 -7.64 -4.37 5.62
C LEU A 110 -8.47 -3.23 5.02
N HIS A 111 -9.73 -3.52 4.76
CA HIS A 111 -10.67 -2.49 4.31
C HIS A 111 -12.01 -2.58 5.04
N HIS A 112 -12.62 -1.41 5.30
CA HIS A 112 -13.94 -1.28 5.89
C HIS A 112 -14.77 -0.29 5.08
N CYS A 113 -15.63 -0.81 4.22
CA CYS A 113 -16.42 -0.01 3.30
C CYS A 113 -17.89 -0.49 3.29
N PRO A 114 -18.74 0.02 4.18
CA PRO A 114 -20.15 -0.37 4.25
C PRO A 114 -20.92 -0.20 2.94
N GLY A 115 -20.49 0.74 2.08
CA GLY A 115 -21.07 0.98 0.75
C GLY A 115 -20.37 0.26 -0.41
N GLY A 116 -19.41 -0.62 -0.11
CA GLY A 116 -18.53 -1.24 -1.09
C GLY A 116 -17.28 -0.42 -1.39
N CYS A 117 -16.19 -1.07 -1.78
CA CYS A 117 -14.93 -0.42 -2.14
C CYS A 117 -14.15 -1.21 -3.21
N ALA A 118 -14.83 -1.57 -4.28
CA ALA A 118 -14.22 -2.37 -5.35
C ALA A 118 -12.93 -1.74 -5.90
N ASP A 119 -12.90 -0.42 -6.07
CA ASP A 119 -11.72 0.30 -6.57
C ASP A 119 -10.57 0.26 -5.57
N ASP A 120 -10.85 0.42 -4.26
CA ASP A 120 -9.83 0.30 -3.22
C ASP A 120 -9.29 -1.12 -3.16
N VAL A 121 -10.15 -2.14 -3.20
CA VAL A 121 -9.73 -3.54 -3.22
C VAL A 121 -8.85 -3.83 -4.42
N ALA A 122 -9.24 -3.39 -5.62
CA ALA A 122 -8.43 -3.54 -6.83
C ALA A 122 -7.05 -2.86 -6.69
N ALA A 123 -6.99 -1.69 -6.05
CA ALA A 123 -5.73 -0.99 -5.80
C ALA A 123 -4.86 -1.71 -4.74
N LEU A 124 -5.47 -2.29 -3.69
CA LEU A 124 -4.77 -3.13 -2.72
C LEU A 124 -4.21 -4.40 -3.37
N GLU A 125 -4.98 -5.04 -4.25
CA GLU A 125 -4.54 -6.20 -5.03
C GLU A 125 -3.38 -5.83 -5.97
N ALA A 126 -3.46 -4.69 -6.66
CA ALA A 126 -2.38 -4.18 -7.49
C ALA A 126 -1.11 -3.87 -6.66
N LEU A 127 -1.27 -3.32 -5.46
CA LEU A 127 -0.16 -3.12 -4.53
C LEU A 127 0.49 -4.45 -4.16
N ALA A 128 -0.30 -5.44 -3.70
CA ALA A 128 0.21 -6.76 -3.32
C ALA A 128 0.89 -7.49 -4.50
N ALA A 129 0.31 -7.40 -5.70
CA ALA A 129 0.88 -7.98 -6.92
C ALA A 129 2.21 -7.32 -7.36
N SER A 130 2.43 -6.05 -6.99
CA SER A 130 3.64 -5.30 -7.32
C SER A 130 4.82 -5.56 -6.39
N LEU A 131 4.60 -6.23 -5.26
CA LEU A 131 5.69 -6.59 -4.34
C LEU A 131 6.59 -7.65 -4.96
N ASP A 132 7.87 -7.64 -4.60
CA ASP A 132 8.79 -8.69 -4.99
C ASP A 132 8.36 -10.06 -4.43
N ALA A 133 8.71 -11.12 -5.14
CA ALA A 133 8.46 -12.46 -4.64
C ALA A 133 9.33 -12.72 -3.41
N ASP A 134 8.71 -13.18 -2.33
CA ASP A 134 9.41 -13.56 -1.11
C ASP A 134 10.18 -14.87 -1.33
N PRO A 135 11.51 -14.89 -1.12
CA PRO A 135 12.31 -16.08 -1.34
C PRO A 135 11.96 -17.26 -0.41
N LYS A 136 11.25 -17.00 0.69
CA LYS A 136 10.77 -18.04 1.62
C LYS A 136 9.42 -18.62 1.22
N CYS A 137 8.72 -17.97 0.28
CA CYS A 137 7.45 -18.46 -0.23
C CYS A 137 7.67 -19.43 -1.40
N THR A 138 6.95 -20.53 -1.41
CA THR A 138 6.93 -21.50 -2.52
C THR A 138 5.64 -21.41 -3.29
N ALA A 139 5.69 -21.52 -4.62
CA ALA A 139 4.49 -21.44 -5.44
C ALA A 139 3.37 -22.38 -4.93
N PRO A 140 2.09 -21.96 -5.00
CA PRO A 140 1.60 -20.74 -5.64
C PRO A 140 1.71 -19.46 -4.78
N ARG A 141 2.19 -19.54 -3.55
CA ARG A 141 2.40 -18.38 -2.68
C ARG A 141 3.53 -17.53 -3.22
N ARG A 142 3.32 -16.23 -3.29
CA ARG A 142 4.30 -15.28 -3.79
C ARG A 142 4.82 -14.34 -2.71
N THR A 143 3.93 -13.94 -1.81
CA THR A 143 4.21 -12.98 -0.73
C THR A 143 3.46 -13.38 0.53
N ARG A 144 3.86 -12.84 1.68
CA ARG A 144 3.14 -12.97 2.96
C ARG A 144 2.14 -11.84 3.13
N THR A 145 1.32 -11.58 2.11
CA THR A 145 0.25 -10.58 2.16
C THR A 145 -1.12 -11.23 2.11
N ILE A 146 -2.07 -10.61 2.78
CA ILE A 146 -3.48 -10.97 2.76
C ILE A 146 -4.29 -9.69 2.66
N ILE A 147 -5.33 -9.69 1.82
CA ILE A 147 -6.32 -8.63 1.73
C ILE A 147 -7.64 -9.19 2.24
N THR A 148 -8.30 -8.51 3.17
CA THR A 148 -9.58 -8.96 3.72
C THR A 148 -10.42 -7.78 4.22
N PRO A 149 -11.77 -7.83 4.10
CA PRO A 149 -12.61 -6.88 4.81
C PRO A 149 -12.48 -7.07 6.32
N ASP A 150 -12.66 -6.00 7.09
CA ASP A 150 -12.70 -6.03 8.54
C ASP A 150 -13.73 -5.03 9.06
N SER A 151 -14.92 -5.51 9.41
CA SER A 151 -16.03 -4.69 9.91
C SER A 151 -15.86 -4.22 11.35
N GLU A 152 -14.85 -4.70 12.05
CA GLU A 152 -14.53 -4.30 13.43
C GLU A 152 -13.56 -3.10 13.49
N LEU A 153 -13.09 -2.59 12.34
CA LEU A 153 -12.33 -1.34 12.28
C LEU A 153 -13.21 -0.16 12.74
N PRO A 154 -12.63 0.91 13.31
CA PRO A 154 -13.35 2.13 13.62
C PRO A 154 -14.08 2.68 12.39
N ALA A 155 -15.24 3.30 12.60
CA ALA A 155 -16.11 3.76 11.51
C ALA A 155 -15.48 4.84 10.61
N ASP A 156 -14.49 5.57 11.12
CA ASP A 156 -13.69 6.57 10.42
C ASP A 156 -12.46 5.99 9.70
N VAL A 157 -12.19 4.70 9.87
CA VAL A 157 -11.09 3.99 9.21
C VAL A 157 -11.64 3.23 8.00
N ARG A 158 -11.26 3.67 6.80
CA ARG A 158 -11.62 3.00 5.54
C ARG A 158 -10.59 1.94 5.14
N ILE A 159 -9.31 2.27 5.32
CA ILE A 159 -8.16 1.40 4.99
C ILE A 159 -7.30 1.24 6.23
N ALA A 160 -6.90 0.02 6.49
CA ALA A 160 -5.94 -0.27 7.53
C ALA A 160 -4.90 -1.30 7.05
N ALA A 161 -3.78 -1.35 7.74
CA ALA A 161 -2.85 -2.48 7.64
C ALA A 161 -2.31 -2.84 9.02
N ALA A 162 -1.91 -4.09 9.15
CA ALA A 162 -1.25 -4.60 10.35
C ALA A 162 -0.01 -5.41 9.96
N ALA A 163 1.05 -5.23 10.72
CA ALA A 163 2.23 -6.07 10.77
C ALA A 163 2.53 -6.35 12.25
N TRP A 164 3.39 -7.30 12.57
CA TRP A 164 3.68 -7.60 13.97
C TRP A 164 4.22 -6.38 14.72
N GLY A 165 3.49 -5.93 15.73
CA GLY A 165 3.81 -4.74 16.52
C GLY A 165 3.47 -3.40 15.87
N TRP A 166 2.86 -3.36 14.68
CA TRP A 166 2.60 -2.11 13.95
C TRP A 166 1.22 -2.07 13.31
N THR A 167 0.58 -0.91 13.39
CA THR A 167 -0.69 -0.62 12.73
C THR A 167 -0.59 0.60 11.81
N TYR A 168 -1.37 0.56 10.74
CA TYR A 168 -1.65 1.65 9.83
C TYR A 168 -3.16 1.83 9.75
N THR A 169 -3.67 3.04 9.90
CA THR A 169 -5.09 3.36 9.72
C THR A 169 -5.25 4.65 8.93
N ALA A 170 -6.22 4.69 8.02
CA ALA A 170 -6.49 5.86 7.18
C ALA A 170 -7.99 5.97 6.82
N PRO A 171 -8.53 7.19 6.68
CA PRO A 171 -9.91 7.41 6.26
C PRO A 171 -10.12 7.20 4.75
N CYS A 172 -9.06 6.99 3.99
CA CYS A 172 -9.04 6.82 2.54
C CYS A 172 -7.81 6.03 2.11
N LEU A 173 -7.75 5.57 0.86
CA LEU A 173 -6.60 4.86 0.34
C LEU A 173 -5.52 5.84 -0.17
N ASP A 174 -4.34 5.78 0.42
CA ASP A 174 -3.09 6.32 -0.11
C ASP A 174 -2.11 5.17 -0.38
N VAL A 175 -2.04 4.76 -1.64
CA VAL A 175 -1.21 3.61 -2.06
C VAL A 175 0.27 3.84 -1.78
N ALA A 176 0.77 5.09 -1.90
CA ALA A 176 2.18 5.39 -1.67
C ALA A 176 2.55 5.23 -0.19
N SER A 177 1.74 5.80 0.71
CA SER A 177 1.90 5.68 2.15
C SER A 177 1.78 4.22 2.61
N LEU A 178 0.77 3.49 2.10
CA LEU A 178 0.57 2.08 2.44
C LEU A 178 1.72 1.20 1.95
N ARG A 179 2.26 1.46 0.75
CA ARG A 179 3.46 0.79 0.23
C ARG A 179 4.67 1.01 1.13
N ALA A 180 4.86 2.23 1.62
CA ALA A 180 5.94 2.55 2.55
C ALA A 180 5.79 1.77 3.87
N PHE A 181 4.57 1.65 4.39
CA PHE A 181 4.29 0.81 5.57
C PHE A 181 4.63 -0.66 5.31
N VAL A 182 4.19 -1.23 4.18
CA VAL A 182 4.54 -2.61 3.81
C VAL A 182 6.04 -2.79 3.74
N ALA A 183 6.76 -1.90 3.05
CA ALA A 183 8.21 -2.00 2.90
C ALA A 183 8.97 -1.93 4.24
N ALA A 184 8.44 -1.16 5.21
CA ALA A 184 9.06 -1.00 6.52
C ALA A 184 8.85 -2.20 7.46
N HIS A 185 7.75 -2.94 7.29
CA HIS A 185 7.32 -3.92 8.29
C HIS A 185 7.18 -5.36 7.76
N TYR A 186 7.29 -5.57 6.45
CA TYR A 186 7.24 -6.90 5.85
C TYR A 186 8.40 -7.77 6.31
N ALA A 187 8.11 -9.01 6.70
CA ALA A 187 9.08 -10.00 7.22
C ALA A 187 9.78 -9.59 8.55
N HIS A 188 9.27 -8.58 9.25
CA HIS A 188 9.78 -8.17 10.55
C HIS A 188 8.88 -8.72 11.67
N ALA A 189 9.14 -9.94 12.12
CA ALA A 189 8.32 -10.62 13.13
C ALA A 189 9.14 -11.70 13.87
N PRO A 190 8.61 -12.25 14.98
CA PRO A 190 9.29 -13.31 15.75
C PRO A 190 9.58 -14.55 14.92
N GLU A 191 8.67 -14.92 14.03
CA GLU A 191 8.79 -16.09 13.16
C GLU A 191 8.83 -15.66 11.71
N ASP A 192 9.97 -15.75 11.07
CA ASP A 192 10.17 -15.37 9.69
C ASP A 192 9.98 -16.58 8.76
N THR A 193 8.71 -16.93 8.49
CA THR A 193 8.34 -18.08 7.65
C THR A 193 7.18 -17.78 6.69
N CYS A 194 7.17 -18.44 5.52
CA CYS A 194 6.07 -18.44 4.56
C CYS A 194 5.44 -19.83 4.44
N ALA A 195 5.30 -20.54 5.57
CA ALA A 195 4.61 -21.84 5.61
C ALA A 195 3.14 -21.69 5.19
N GLU A 196 2.55 -22.74 4.65
CA GLU A 196 1.18 -22.71 4.15
C GLU A 196 0.16 -22.58 5.28
N GLY A 197 -0.78 -21.63 5.13
CA GLY A 197 -1.91 -21.49 6.05
C GLY A 197 -2.97 -22.55 5.85
N GLY A 198 -3.64 -22.91 6.94
CA GLY A 198 -4.72 -23.91 6.95
C GLY A 198 -6.13 -23.33 6.86
N PHE A 199 -6.34 -22.03 6.92
CA PHE A 199 -7.65 -21.38 6.84
C PHE A 199 -7.82 -20.61 5.52
N PRO A 200 -9.01 -20.65 4.86
CA PRO A 200 -10.14 -21.52 5.16
C PRO A 200 -9.82 -23.00 4.88
N LEU A 201 -10.52 -23.86 5.58
CA LEU A 201 -10.52 -25.30 5.29
C LEU A 201 -11.16 -25.50 3.92
N GLU A 202 -10.54 -26.28 3.04
CA GLU A 202 -11.10 -26.70 1.75
C GLU A 202 -11.94 -27.94 1.91
#